data_2aa42995d31a150fde3af8c2a21d8d1e
#
_entry.id   2aa42995d31a150fde3af8c2a21d8d1e
#
_cell.length_a   1.000
_cell.length_b   1.000
_cell.length_c   1.000
_cell.angle_alpha   90.00
_cell.angle_beta   90.00
_cell.angle_gamma   90.00
#
_symmetry.space_group_name_H-M   'P 1'
#
loop_
_entity.id
_entity.type
_entity.pdbx_description
1 polymer ?
#
loop_
_entity_poly.entity_id
_entity_poly.type
_entity_poly.pdbx_seq_one_letter_code
_entity_poly.pdbx_strand_id
1 'polypeptide(L)'
;MDDPEHIQLEAGLYIVATPIGNLDDITLRALKILKAVDFIAAEDTRHTARLLSHHRIKGARLISYHDHNETNRTPELIDRIKRGSSVAVVSKAGTPLISDPGYRLIKMAVAHHTRIIPVPGASAAIAAISVSGLPTDSFVFEGFLPRTKGNRIKRLKELAVEKRTLIFYESPRRVLTLLKDIQTIMGDRPGVLSREMTKIYEEFVRGKLSAIISTLTDRSGIRGECTLVVMGGQIKGDVAETTLRAEIELGLQNRDETLSAIAKTVAKKYGLSKNRVYEEVLRIKNEQ
;
A
#
# COMPACT_ATOMS: atom_id res chain seq x y z
N MET A 1 -20.86 -33.52 24.67
CA MET A 1 -19.87 -32.39 24.68
C MET A 1 -19.32 -32.30 23.27
N ASP A 2 -19.83 -31.35 22.50
CA ASP A 2 -19.33 -31.14 21.14
C ASP A 2 -17.86 -30.71 21.23
N ASP A 3 -17.01 -31.42 20.52
CA ASP A 3 -15.58 -31.09 20.41
C ASP A 3 -15.48 -29.69 19.81
N PRO A 4 -14.95 -28.69 20.54
CA PRO A 4 -14.91 -27.29 20.04
C PRO A 4 -14.00 -27.12 18.83
N GLU A 5 -13.41 -28.19 18.30
CA GLU A 5 -12.44 -28.14 17.21
C GLU A 5 -13.01 -28.38 15.79
N HIS A 6 -14.22 -28.87 15.61
CA HIS A 6 -14.82 -29.08 14.29
C HIS A 6 -15.76 -27.95 13.89
N ILE A 7 -15.17 -26.88 13.33
CA ILE A 7 -15.94 -25.84 12.63
C ILE A 7 -16.31 -26.40 11.27
N GLN A 8 -17.59 -26.72 11.07
CA GLN A 8 -18.11 -27.02 9.74
C GLN A 8 -18.26 -25.72 8.97
N LEU A 9 -17.50 -25.56 7.88
CA LEU A 9 -17.60 -24.39 7.02
C LEU A 9 -18.66 -24.62 5.94
N GLU A 10 -19.44 -23.58 5.66
CA GLU A 10 -20.35 -23.59 4.53
C GLU A 10 -19.58 -23.57 3.20
N ALA A 11 -20.18 -24.17 2.17
CA ALA A 11 -19.64 -24.10 0.82
C ALA A 11 -19.43 -22.65 0.38
N GLY A 12 -18.26 -22.34 -0.15
CA GLY A 12 -17.93 -20.98 -0.54
C GLY A 12 -16.44 -20.75 -0.76
N LEU A 13 -16.13 -19.52 -1.14
CA LEU A 13 -14.79 -19.04 -1.42
C LEU A 13 -14.31 -18.13 -0.28
N TYR A 14 -13.29 -18.53 0.43
CA TYR A 14 -12.70 -17.83 1.58
C TYR A 14 -11.41 -17.15 1.15
N ILE A 15 -11.38 -15.82 1.15
CA ILE A 15 -10.19 -15.04 0.80
C ILE A 15 -9.39 -14.79 2.07
N VAL A 16 -8.32 -15.55 2.27
CA VAL A 16 -7.61 -15.61 3.56
C VAL A 16 -6.28 -14.87 3.45
N ALA A 17 -6.15 -13.75 4.18
CA ALA A 17 -4.89 -13.06 4.30
C ALA A 17 -3.87 -13.89 5.11
N THR A 18 -2.63 -13.90 4.63
CA THR A 18 -1.49 -14.60 5.23
C THR A 18 -0.43 -13.62 5.73
N PRO A 19 0.49 -14.01 6.61
CA PRO A 19 1.56 -13.14 7.10
C PRO A 19 2.42 -12.56 5.96
N ILE A 20 2.93 -11.34 6.17
CA ILE A 20 3.86 -10.69 5.25
C ILE A 20 5.34 -10.92 5.61
N GLY A 21 5.61 -11.58 6.73
CA GLY A 21 6.97 -11.88 7.21
C GLY A 21 6.96 -12.70 8.47
N ASN A 22 6.40 -12.17 9.56
CA ASN A 22 6.28 -12.86 10.83
C ASN A 22 5.07 -13.83 10.78
N LEU A 23 5.31 -15.11 11.00
CA LEU A 23 4.25 -16.14 10.93
C LEU A 23 3.15 -15.94 11.98
N ASP A 24 3.42 -15.22 13.07
CA ASP A 24 2.44 -14.91 14.10
C ASP A 24 1.47 -13.79 13.73
N ASP A 25 1.69 -13.08 12.62
CA ASP A 25 0.77 -12.06 12.09
C ASP A 25 -0.47 -12.67 11.41
N ILE A 26 -0.71 -13.95 11.57
CA ILE A 26 -1.93 -14.62 11.10
C ILE A 26 -3.05 -14.47 12.13
N THR A 27 -4.28 -14.25 11.67
CA THR A 27 -5.41 -14.17 12.60
C THR A 27 -5.88 -15.54 13.06
N LEU A 28 -6.41 -15.61 14.29
CA LEU A 28 -7.01 -16.83 14.84
C LEU A 28 -8.15 -17.34 13.93
N ARG A 29 -8.92 -16.44 13.30
CA ARG A 29 -9.96 -16.82 12.36
C ARG A 29 -9.38 -17.45 11.09
N ALA A 30 -8.27 -16.90 10.56
CA ALA A 30 -7.58 -17.50 9.41
C ALA A 30 -7.10 -18.92 9.72
N LEU A 31 -6.49 -19.14 10.88
CA LEU A 31 -6.05 -20.49 11.31
C LEU A 31 -7.22 -21.48 11.39
N LYS A 32 -8.35 -21.07 12.00
CA LYS A 32 -9.55 -21.90 12.11
C LYS A 32 -10.09 -22.29 10.72
N ILE A 33 -10.14 -21.30 9.80
CA ILE A 33 -10.62 -21.55 8.44
C ILE A 33 -9.65 -22.46 7.67
N LEU A 34 -8.34 -22.18 7.70
CA LEU A 34 -7.33 -23.02 7.02
C LEU A 34 -7.29 -24.46 7.53
N LYS A 35 -7.67 -24.70 8.81
CA LYS A 35 -7.80 -26.03 9.39
C LYS A 35 -9.05 -26.75 8.88
N ALA A 36 -10.14 -26.02 8.58
CA ALA A 36 -11.46 -26.58 8.33
C ALA A 36 -11.89 -26.65 6.86
N VAL A 37 -11.26 -25.86 5.95
CA VAL A 37 -11.63 -25.86 4.51
C VAL A 37 -11.28 -27.18 3.83
N ASP A 38 -12.08 -27.56 2.84
CA ASP A 38 -11.82 -28.76 2.02
C ASP A 38 -10.59 -28.62 1.15
N PHE A 39 -10.36 -27.41 0.60
CA PHE A 39 -9.24 -27.13 -0.31
C PHE A 39 -8.65 -25.75 -0.02
N ILE A 40 -7.32 -25.63 -0.23
CA ILE A 40 -6.61 -24.38 -0.18
C ILE A 40 -5.97 -24.14 -1.55
N ALA A 41 -6.49 -23.17 -2.29
CA ALA A 41 -5.91 -22.67 -3.53
C ALA A 41 -4.79 -21.68 -3.19
N ALA A 42 -3.55 -22.10 -3.40
CA ALA A 42 -2.35 -21.40 -2.99
C ALA A 42 -1.51 -20.93 -4.18
N GLU A 43 -1.07 -19.67 -4.16
CA GLU A 43 -0.15 -19.12 -5.15
C GLU A 43 1.20 -19.87 -5.13
N ASP A 44 1.72 -20.11 -3.93
CA ASP A 44 2.90 -20.95 -3.69
C ASP A 44 2.58 -22.02 -2.65
N THR A 45 2.38 -23.27 -3.13
CA THR A 45 2.02 -24.41 -2.27
C THR A 45 3.12 -24.77 -1.26
N ARG A 46 4.39 -24.52 -1.58
CA ARG A 46 5.53 -24.81 -0.69
C ARG A 46 5.55 -23.79 0.47
N HIS A 47 5.34 -22.52 0.14
CA HIS A 47 5.26 -21.44 1.14
C HIS A 47 4.06 -21.68 2.06
N THR A 48 2.89 -21.97 1.50
CA THR A 48 1.68 -22.27 2.27
C THR A 48 1.87 -23.50 3.15
N ALA A 49 2.50 -24.58 2.65
CA ALA A 49 2.77 -25.77 3.46
C ALA A 49 3.65 -25.46 4.68
N ARG A 50 4.65 -24.55 4.56
CA ARG A 50 5.45 -24.11 5.71
C ARG A 50 4.62 -23.37 6.74
N LEU A 51 3.75 -22.44 6.31
CA LEU A 51 2.82 -21.73 7.19
C LEU A 51 1.91 -22.70 7.95
N LEU A 52 1.28 -23.65 7.25
CA LEU A 52 0.40 -24.65 7.85
C LEU A 52 1.15 -25.55 8.84
N SER A 53 2.36 -25.99 8.49
CA SER A 53 3.22 -26.80 9.36
C SER A 53 3.61 -26.05 10.63
N HIS A 54 3.97 -24.76 10.53
CA HIS A 54 4.30 -23.92 11.68
C HIS A 54 3.14 -23.86 12.68
N HIS A 55 1.91 -23.72 12.18
CA HIS A 55 0.69 -23.68 13.00
C HIS A 55 0.07 -25.06 13.25
N ARG A 56 0.82 -26.15 12.98
CA ARG A 56 0.39 -27.54 13.23
C ARG A 56 -0.92 -27.93 12.53
N ILE A 57 -1.24 -27.29 11.40
CA ILE A 57 -2.38 -27.65 10.56
C ILE A 57 -1.97 -28.80 9.63
N LYS A 58 -2.61 -29.94 9.77
CA LYS A 58 -2.36 -31.18 9.01
C LYS A 58 -3.52 -31.51 8.09
N GLY A 59 -3.26 -32.31 7.05
CA GLY A 59 -4.30 -32.84 6.16
C GLY A 59 -4.89 -31.86 5.16
N ALA A 60 -4.40 -30.61 5.10
CA ALA A 60 -4.87 -29.60 4.16
C ALA A 60 -4.60 -30.02 2.70
N ARG A 61 -5.65 -29.95 1.85
CA ARG A 61 -5.56 -30.25 0.42
C ARG A 61 -5.16 -29.01 -0.38
N LEU A 62 -3.85 -28.88 -0.67
CA LEU A 62 -3.32 -27.75 -1.43
C LEU A 62 -3.54 -27.93 -2.93
N ILE A 63 -4.05 -26.90 -3.58
CA ILE A 63 -4.18 -26.75 -5.03
C ILE A 63 -3.33 -25.58 -5.47
N SER A 64 -2.44 -25.76 -6.44
CA SER A 64 -1.67 -24.67 -7.03
C SER A 64 -2.57 -23.73 -7.82
N TYR A 65 -2.55 -22.42 -7.52
CA TYR A 65 -3.34 -21.39 -8.17
C TYR A 65 -2.53 -20.10 -8.33
N HIS A 66 -2.02 -19.81 -9.51
CA HIS A 66 -1.16 -18.68 -9.84
C HIS A 66 -1.44 -18.16 -11.24
N ASP A 67 -0.88 -17.02 -11.63
CA ASP A 67 -1.13 -16.34 -12.92
C ASP A 67 -1.06 -17.27 -14.15
N HIS A 68 -0.13 -18.23 -14.14
CA HIS A 68 0.06 -19.13 -15.29
C HIS A 68 -0.99 -20.25 -15.39
N ASN A 69 -1.71 -20.57 -14.32
CA ASN A 69 -2.70 -21.65 -14.33
C ASN A 69 -4.13 -21.20 -13.97
N GLU A 70 -4.34 -19.94 -13.56
CA GLU A 70 -5.63 -19.43 -13.08
C GLU A 70 -6.76 -19.64 -14.10
N THR A 71 -6.47 -19.54 -15.41
CA THR A 71 -7.46 -19.71 -16.47
C THR A 71 -8.11 -21.10 -16.43
N ASN A 72 -7.31 -22.15 -16.21
CA ASN A 72 -7.79 -23.54 -16.17
C ASN A 72 -8.31 -23.92 -14.78
N ARG A 73 -7.68 -23.38 -13.73
CA ARG A 73 -8.03 -23.71 -12.33
C ARG A 73 -9.31 -23.01 -11.86
N THR A 74 -9.61 -21.82 -12.37
CA THR A 74 -10.80 -21.07 -11.95
C THR A 74 -12.10 -21.85 -12.13
N PRO A 75 -12.41 -22.44 -13.32
CA PRO A 75 -13.63 -23.25 -13.49
C PRO A 75 -13.66 -24.46 -12.54
N GLU A 76 -12.53 -25.15 -12.38
CA GLU A 76 -12.42 -26.32 -11.47
C GLU A 76 -12.77 -25.94 -10.03
N LEU A 77 -12.25 -24.83 -9.52
CA LEU A 77 -12.52 -24.38 -8.14
C LEU A 77 -13.98 -23.99 -7.97
N ILE A 78 -14.57 -23.29 -8.93
CA ILE A 78 -16.00 -22.94 -8.89
C ILE A 78 -16.89 -24.19 -8.90
N ASP A 79 -16.57 -25.20 -9.71
CA ASP A 79 -17.32 -26.45 -9.75
C ASP A 79 -17.23 -27.21 -8.42
N ARG A 80 -16.09 -27.22 -7.76
CA ARG A 80 -15.95 -27.81 -6.41
C ARG A 80 -16.85 -27.10 -5.41
N ILE A 81 -16.90 -25.76 -5.42
CA ILE A 81 -17.76 -24.99 -4.53
C ILE A 81 -19.25 -25.28 -4.81
N LYS A 82 -19.64 -25.34 -6.09
CA LYS A 82 -21.02 -25.71 -6.47
C LYS A 82 -21.43 -27.11 -5.99
N ARG A 83 -20.47 -28.01 -5.85
CA ARG A 83 -20.68 -29.37 -5.29
C ARG A 83 -20.63 -29.39 -3.76
N GLY A 84 -20.63 -28.26 -3.10
CA GLY A 84 -20.69 -28.14 -1.66
C GLY A 84 -19.34 -27.98 -0.94
N SER A 85 -18.23 -27.83 -1.66
CA SER A 85 -16.91 -27.65 -1.03
C SER A 85 -16.65 -26.21 -0.57
N SER A 86 -15.88 -26.10 0.50
CA SER A 86 -15.27 -24.86 0.99
C SER A 86 -13.85 -24.74 0.43
N VAL A 87 -13.53 -23.58 -0.17
CA VAL A 87 -12.21 -23.32 -0.78
C VAL A 87 -11.62 -22.04 -0.20
N ALA A 88 -10.45 -22.13 0.40
CA ALA A 88 -9.65 -20.96 0.76
C ALA A 88 -8.73 -20.55 -0.38
N VAL A 89 -8.57 -19.25 -0.61
CA VAL A 89 -7.53 -18.68 -1.49
C VAL A 89 -6.52 -17.99 -0.60
N VAL A 90 -5.25 -18.30 -0.81
CA VAL A 90 -4.12 -17.68 -0.13
C VAL A 90 -3.06 -17.25 -1.14
N SER A 91 -2.51 -16.05 -0.96
CA SER A 91 -1.31 -15.60 -1.66
C SER A 91 -0.05 -16.04 -0.92
N LYS A 92 1.10 -15.81 -1.52
CA LYS A 92 2.38 -16.05 -0.88
C LYS A 92 2.55 -15.23 0.41
N ALA A 93 2.06 -13.99 0.41
CA ALA A 93 2.14 -13.09 1.55
C ALA A 93 1.04 -12.02 1.49
N GLY A 94 0.44 -11.67 2.62
CA GLY A 94 -0.55 -10.61 2.71
C GLY A 94 -1.95 -11.00 2.24
N THR A 95 -2.70 -10.03 1.76
CA THR A 95 -4.09 -10.19 1.32
C THR A 95 -4.13 -10.65 -0.13
N PRO A 96 -4.74 -11.82 -0.45
CA PRO A 96 -4.86 -12.30 -1.82
C PRO A 96 -5.53 -11.28 -2.75
N LEU A 97 -5.24 -11.32 -4.04
CA LEU A 97 -5.71 -10.43 -5.10
C LEU A 97 -5.08 -9.02 -5.11
N ILE A 98 -4.43 -8.62 -4.05
CA ILE A 98 -3.81 -7.30 -3.96
C ILE A 98 -2.37 -7.38 -4.51
N SER A 99 -2.22 -7.12 -5.80
CA SER A 99 -1.00 -7.37 -6.60
C SER A 99 -0.67 -8.86 -6.80
N ASP A 100 -1.63 -9.73 -6.53
CA ASP A 100 -1.54 -11.19 -6.60
C ASP A 100 -2.63 -11.78 -7.52
N PRO A 101 -2.52 -13.04 -7.97
CA PRO A 101 -3.54 -13.71 -8.77
C PRO A 101 -4.86 -13.87 -8.03
N GLY A 102 -5.96 -14.06 -8.78
CA GLY A 102 -7.28 -14.39 -8.22
C GLY A 102 -8.44 -13.51 -8.69
N TYR A 103 -8.19 -12.39 -9.36
CA TYR A 103 -9.26 -11.54 -9.88
C TYR A 103 -10.26 -12.32 -10.75
N ARG A 104 -9.78 -13.24 -11.62
CA ARG A 104 -10.64 -14.10 -12.46
C ARG A 104 -11.54 -14.98 -11.63
N LEU A 105 -11.01 -15.56 -10.55
CA LEU A 105 -11.76 -16.44 -9.66
C LEU A 105 -12.88 -15.68 -8.95
N ILE A 106 -12.58 -14.50 -8.40
CA ILE A 106 -13.60 -13.65 -7.78
C ILE A 106 -14.66 -13.22 -8.79
N LYS A 107 -14.24 -12.76 -9.99
CA LYS A 107 -15.18 -12.38 -11.05
C LYS A 107 -16.14 -13.52 -11.40
N MET A 108 -15.62 -14.74 -11.55
CA MET A 108 -16.44 -15.92 -11.85
C MET A 108 -17.31 -16.32 -10.65
N ALA A 109 -16.79 -16.27 -9.44
CA ALA A 109 -17.57 -16.55 -8.21
C ALA A 109 -18.77 -15.60 -8.08
N VAL A 110 -18.57 -14.30 -8.32
CA VAL A 110 -19.67 -13.30 -8.33
C VAL A 110 -20.69 -13.63 -9.42
N ALA A 111 -20.25 -13.94 -10.64
CA ALA A 111 -21.15 -14.28 -11.75
C ALA A 111 -21.98 -15.54 -11.50
N HIS A 112 -21.50 -16.44 -10.65
CA HIS A 112 -22.20 -17.66 -10.24
C HIS A 112 -22.90 -17.58 -8.89
N HIS A 113 -23.06 -16.37 -8.32
CA HIS A 113 -23.66 -16.15 -6.99
C HIS A 113 -23.03 -17.01 -5.89
N THR A 114 -21.75 -17.36 -6.05
CA THR A 114 -21.00 -18.11 -5.05
C THR A 114 -20.77 -17.24 -3.82
N ARG A 115 -20.97 -17.80 -2.63
CA ARG A 115 -20.65 -17.10 -1.38
C ARG A 115 -19.17 -16.81 -1.30
N ILE A 116 -18.80 -15.54 -1.10
CA ILE A 116 -17.42 -15.08 -0.96
C ILE A 116 -17.26 -14.49 0.43
N ILE A 117 -16.29 -15.00 1.18
CA ILE A 117 -16.07 -14.65 2.58
C ILE A 117 -14.67 -14.04 2.72
N PRO A 118 -14.55 -12.73 3.03
CA PRO A 118 -13.26 -12.15 3.34
C PRO A 118 -12.80 -12.56 4.74
N VAL A 119 -11.54 -12.94 4.86
CA VAL A 119 -10.84 -13.22 6.12
C VAL A 119 -9.71 -12.21 6.25
N PRO A 120 -9.95 -11.08 6.93
CA PRO A 120 -8.99 -10.00 7.02
C PRO A 120 -7.72 -10.44 7.75
N GLY A 121 -6.63 -9.76 7.47
CA GLY A 121 -5.33 -10.00 8.08
C GLY A 121 -4.27 -9.04 7.56
N ALA A 122 -3.03 -9.48 7.50
CA ALA A 122 -1.89 -8.66 7.15
C ALA A 122 -1.97 -8.09 5.71
N SER A 123 -1.54 -6.84 5.57
CA SER A 123 -1.39 -6.14 4.30
C SER A 123 -0.19 -5.21 4.36
N ALA A 124 0.78 -5.41 3.48
CA ALA A 124 1.99 -4.60 3.45
C ALA A 124 1.70 -3.12 3.14
N ALA A 125 0.72 -2.83 2.30
CA ALA A 125 0.32 -1.46 1.98
C ALA A 125 -0.23 -0.73 3.22
N ILE A 126 -1.14 -1.37 3.95
CA ILE A 126 -1.75 -0.80 5.15
C ILE A 126 -0.73 -0.70 6.28
N ALA A 127 0.11 -1.73 6.49
CA ALA A 127 1.17 -1.68 7.48
C ALA A 127 2.16 -0.55 7.19
N ALA A 128 2.59 -0.36 5.94
CA ALA A 128 3.52 0.71 5.57
C ALA A 128 2.94 2.11 5.80
N ILE A 129 1.69 2.36 5.35
CA ILE A 129 1.10 3.68 5.50
C ILE A 129 0.81 4.02 6.96
N SER A 130 0.40 3.06 7.79
CA SER A 130 0.07 3.28 9.21
C SER A 130 1.26 3.79 10.02
N VAL A 131 2.49 3.49 9.60
CA VAL A 131 3.74 3.89 10.28
C VAL A 131 4.54 4.92 9.49
N SER A 132 4.00 5.42 8.37
CA SER A 132 4.73 6.32 7.47
C SER A 132 4.94 7.73 8.04
N GLY A 133 3.97 8.23 8.82
CA GLY A 133 3.90 9.64 9.23
C GLY A 133 3.45 10.57 8.09
N LEU A 134 2.94 10.02 6.98
CA LEU A 134 2.31 10.77 5.88
C LEU A 134 0.78 10.76 6.04
N PRO A 135 0.02 11.67 5.37
CA PRO A 135 -1.43 11.70 5.44
C PRO A 135 -2.06 10.34 5.10
N THR A 136 -2.98 9.86 5.94
CA THR A 136 -3.59 8.53 5.84
C THR A 136 -5.09 8.57 5.56
N ASP A 137 -5.71 9.73 5.63
CA ASP A 137 -7.14 9.96 5.39
C ASP A 137 -7.58 9.54 3.99
N SER A 138 -6.68 9.67 3.02
CA SER A 138 -6.91 9.25 1.65
C SER A 138 -5.60 8.89 0.97
N PHE A 139 -5.54 7.72 0.33
CA PHE A 139 -4.34 7.26 -0.36
C PHE A 139 -4.70 6.50 -1.65
N VAL A 140 -3.71 6.35 -2.53
CA VAL A 140 -3.81 5.57 -3.76
C VAL A 140 -2.79 4.44 -3.70
N PHE A 141 -3.27 3.23 -3.84
CA PHE A 141 -2.42 2.05 -3.97
C PHE A 141 -2.20 1.72 -5.44
N GLU A 142 -0.96 1.79 -5.90
CA GLU A 142 -0.56 1.53 -7.28
C GLU A 142 0.04 0.14 -7.48
N GLY A 143 0.45 -0.52 -6.40
CA GLY A 143 1.13 -1.80 -6.50
C GLY A 143 2.46 -1.69 -7.26
N PHE A 144 2.77 -2.68 -8.11
CA PHE A 144 4.00 -2.69 -8.92
C PHE A 144 3.82 -1.88 -10.19
N LEU A 145 4.67 -0.88 -10.39
CA LEU A 145 4.70 -0.13 -11.63
C LEU A 145 5.27 -0.95 -12.80
N PRO A 146 4.92 -0.58 -14.05
CA PRO A 146 5.40 -1.28 -15.25
C PRO A 146 6.92 -1.46 -15.26
N ARG A 147 7.38 -2.65 -15.69
CA ARG A 147 8.81 -3.00 -15.72
C ARG A 147 9.58 -2.17 -16.74
N THR A 148 8.96 -1.86 -17.90
CA THR A 148 9.58 -1.06 -18.94
C THR A 148 9.65 0.42 -18.54
N LYS A 149 10.81 1.06 -18.77
CA LYS A 149 11.06 2.46 -18.39
C LYS A 149 10.00 3.40 -19.00
N GLY A 150 9.67 3.25 -20.28
CA GLY A 150 8.71 4.12 -20.97
C GLY A 150 7.32 4.11 -20.30
N ASN A 151 6.76 2.92 -20.06
CA ASN A 151 5.45 2.78 -19.45
C ASN A 151 5.46 3.24 -17.98
N ARG A 152 6.54 2.97 -17.24
CA ARG A 152 6.72 3.46 -15.87
C ARG A 152 6.74 4.98 -15.80
N ILE A 153 7.52 5.64 -16.66
CA ILE A 153 7.58 7.10 -16.75
C ILE A 153 6.22 7.69 -17.13
N LYS A 154 5.52 7.08 -18.09
CA LYS A 154 4.16 7.50 -18.48
C LYS A 154 3.23 7.46 -17.26
N ARG A 155 3.19 6.33 -16.53
CA ARG A 155 2.35 6.20 -15.33
C ARG A 155 2.72 7.20 -14.24
N LEU A 156 4.01 7.41 -13.99
CA LEU A 156 4.47 8.40 -13.01
C LEU A 156 4.06 9.83 -13.37
N LYS A 157 4.04 10.19 -14.65
CA LYS A 157 3.54 11.51 -15.11
C LYS A 157 2.04 11.68 -14.84
N GLU A 158 1.25 10.63 -15.03
CA GLU A 158 -0.19 10.64 -14.70
C GLU A 158 -0.40 10.83 -13.19
N LEU A 159 0.42 10.18 -12.36
CA LEU A 159 0.37 10.27 -10.91
C LEU A 159 0.99 11.56 -10.33
N ALA A 160 1.70 12.34 -11.13
CA ALA A 160 2.38 13.55 -10.64
C ALA A 160 1.43 14.60 -10.07
N VAL A 161 0.20 14.63 -10.55
CA VAL A 161 -0.87 15.53 -10.10
C VAL A 161 -1.74 14.95 -8.97
N GLU A 162 -1.54 13.68 -8.60
CA GLU A 162 -2.28 13.04 -7.51
C GLU A 162 -1.89 13.67 -6.17
N LYS A 163 -2.92 14.11 -5.41
CA LYS A 163 -2.74 14.79 -4.12
C LYS A 163 -2.67 13.86 -2.93
N ARG A 164 -3.30 12.69 -3.06
CA ARG A 164 -3.33 11.69 -2.00
C ARG A 164 -1.98 10.99 -1.86
N THR A 165 -1.70 10.46 -0.69
CA THR A 165 -0.53 9.62 -0.45
C THR A 165 -0.51 8.44 -1.42
N LEU A 166 0.63 8.18 -2.03
CA LEU A 166 0.84 7.12 -3.02
C LEU A 166 1.57 5.95 -2.37
N ILE A 167 1.12 4.72 -2.63
CA ILE A 167 1.76 3.50 -2.14
C ILE A 167 2.15 2.62 -3.33
N PHE A 168 3.43 2.22 -3.36
CA PHE A 168 3.99 1.36 -4.38
C PHE A 168 4.61 0.11 -3.75
N TYR A 169 4.45 -1.03 -4.42
CA TYR A 169 5.30 -2.20 -4.20
C TYR A 169 6.46 -2.18 -5.18
N GLU A 170 7.64 -2.56 -4.73
CA GLU A 170 8.76 -2.69 -5.65
C GLU A 170 9.78 -3.73 -5.18
N SER A 171 10.46 -4.34 -6.13
CA SER A 171 11.56 -5.24 -5.83
C SER A 171 12.81 -4.49 -5.37
N PRO A 172 13.66 -5.10 -4.54
CA PRO A 172 14.88 -4.45 -4.05
C PRO A 172 15.84 -4.07 -5.16
N ARG A 173 15.83 -4.82 -6.28
CA ARG A 173 16.69 -4.53 -7.45
C ARG A 173 16.25 -3.28 -8.22
N ARG A 174 14.98 -2.88 -8.10
CA ARG A 174 14.40 -1.79 -8.90
C ARG A 174 14.07 -0.55 -8.07
N VAL A 175 13.99 -0.68 -6.74
CA VAL A 175 13.50 0.39 -5.85
C VAL A 175 14.32 1.68 -5.96
N LEU A 176 15.64 1.59 -6.09
CA LEU A 176 16.49 2.77 -6.27
C LEU A 176 16.21 3.50 -7.60
N THR A 177 15.99 2.74 -8.67
CA THR A 177 15.61 3.30 -9.97
C THR A 177 14.23 3.95 -9.90
N LEU A 178 13.27 3.31 -9.23
CA LEU A 178 11.93 3.87 -9.03
C LEU A 178 11.98 5.18 -8.24
N LEU A 179 12.72 5.24 -7.15
CA LEU A 179 12.89 6.46 -6.33
C LEU A 179 13.45 7.62 -7.16
N LYS A 180 14.48 7.37 -8.00
CA LYS A 180 15.06 8.37 -8.90
C LYS A 180 14.08 8.85 -9.97
N ASP A 181 13.29 7.93 -10.55
CA ASP A 181 12.27 8.29 -11.53
C ASP A 181 11.14 9.12 -10.88
N ILE A 182 10.69 8.76 -9.67
CA ILE A 182 9.68 9.52 -8.92
C ILE A 182 10.22 10.91 -8.59
N GLN A 183 11.44 11.04 -8.06
CA GLN A 183 12.05 12.32 -7.73
C GLN A 183 12.15 13.23 -8.97
N THR A 184 12.55 12.66 -10.11
CA THR A 184 12.70 13.43 -11.37
C THR A 184 11.36 13.96 -11.87
N ILE A 185 10.29 13.17 -11.76
CA ILE A 185 8.98 13.48 -12.37
C ILE A 185 8.08 14.25 -11.41
N MET A 186 8.05 13.83 -10.15
CA MET A 186 7.15 14.37 -9.14
C MET A 186 7.80 15.40 -8.21
N GLY A 187 9.13 15.55 -8.27
CA GLY A 187 9.91 16.39 -7.37
C GLY A 187 10.37 15.66 -6.10
N ASP A 188 11.11 16.37 -5.26
CA ASP A 188 11.71 15.82 -4.04
C ASP A 188 10.71 15.82 -2.88
N ARG A 189 9.73 14.92 -2.96
CA ARG A 189 8.64 14.77 -1.99
C ARG A 189 9.10 14.00 -0.74
N PRO A 190 8.46 14.22 0.41
CA PRO A 190 8.57 13.32 1.54
C PRO A 190 8.12 11.91 1.18
N GLY A 191 8.82 10.91 1.70
CA GLY A 191 8.50 9.51 1.48
C GLY A 191 9.03 8.61 2.59
N VAL A 192 8.62 7.36 2.55
CA VAL A 192 9.09 6.30 3.45
C VAL A 192 9.30 5.04 2.64
N LEU A 193 10.50 4.51 2.68
CA LEU A 193 10.76 3.16 2.21
C LEU A 193 10.68 2.20 3.40
N SER A 194 9.66 1.35 3.40
CA SER A 194 9.52 0.22 4.33
C SER A 194 10.12 -1.02 3.70
N ARG A 195 11.04 -1.66 4.40
CA ARG A 195 11.78 -2.83 3.91
C ARG A 195 11.68 -3.96 4.92
N GLU A 196 11.43 -5.20 4.44
CA GLU A 196 11.38 -6.40 5.27
C GLU A 196 10.47 -6.27 6.50
N MET A 197 9.32 -5.60 6.35
CA MET A 197 8.36 -5.41 7.44
C MET A 197 8.00 -6.72 8.12
N THR A 198 7.91 -6.69 9.44
CA THR A 198 7.63 -7.83 10.34
C THR A 198 8.72 -8.91 10.40
N LYS A 199 9.85 -8.73 9.69
CA LYS A 199 10.98 -9.66 9.66
C LYS A 199 12.15 -9.14 10.51
N ILE A 200 13.17 -9.98 10.72
CA ILE A 200 14.37 -9.65 11.55
C ILE A 200 15.09 -8.38 11.05
N TYR A 201 15.05 -8.12 9.73
CA TYR A 201 15.72 -6.96 9.14
C TYR A 201 14.72 -5.87 8.74
N GLU A 202 13.65 -5.72 9.52
CA GLU A 202 12.68 -4.64 9.34
C GLU A 202 13.37 -3.28 9.40
N GLU A 203 13.04 -2.42 8.44
CA GLU A 203 13.62 -1.09 8.35
C GLU A 203 12.66 -0.09 7.70
N PHE A 204 12.66 1.12 8.23
CA PHE A 204 11.93 2.26 7.69
C PHE A 204 12.88 3.43 7.43
N VAL A 205 13.15 3.73 6.15
CA VAL A 205 13.97 4.89 5.76
C VAL A 205 13.01 6.04 5.40
N ARG A 206 13.00 7.08 6.24
CA ARG A 206 12.09 8.23 6.14
C ARG A 206 12.84 9.48 5.72
N GLY A 207 12.18 10.38 4.98
CA GLY A 207 12.73 11.67 4.59
C GLY A 207 12.27 12.12 3.21
N LYS A 208 12.92 13.15 2.67
CA LYS A 208 12.77 13.48 1.26
C LYS A 208 13.33 12.36 0.38
N LEU A 209 12.80 12.21 -0.82
CA LEU A 209 13.25 11.16 -1.75
C LEU A 209 14.77 11.24 -2.00
N SER A 210 15.34 12.45 -2.07
CA SER A 210 16.80 12.66 -2.19
C SER A 210 17.59 12.03 -1.05
N ALA A 211 17.13 12.21 0.18
CA ALA A 211 17.79 11.64 1.36
C ALA A 211 17.67 10.10 1.38
N ILE A 212 16.50 9.56 1.05
CA ILE A 212 16.29 8.10 0.92
C ILE A 212 17.23 7.53 -0.16
N ILE A 213 17.32 8.17 -1.33
CA ILE A 213 18.20 7.78 -2.43
C ILE A 213 19.65 7.76 -1.96
N SER A 214 20.13 8.81 -1.28
CA SER A 214 21.50 8.88 -0.75
C SER A 214 21.76 7.71 0.19
N THR A 215 20.92 7.51 1.21
CA THR A 215 21.03 6.39 2.17
C THR A 215 21.12 5.02 1.49
N LEU A 216 20.39 4.82 0.39
CA LEU A 216 20.38 3.54 -0.32
C LEU A 216 21.55 3.38 -1.29
N THR A 217 22.08 4.46 -1.83
CA THR A 217 23.21 4.44 -2.78
C THR A 217 24.51 4.03 -2.09
N ASP A 218 24.67 4.37 -0.82
CA ASP A 218 25.86 4.03 -0.02
C ASP A 218 25.91 2.54 0.40
N ARG A 219 24.89 1.76 0.07
CA ARG A 219 24.80 0.34 0.42
C ARG A 219 25.39 -0.55 -0.67
N SER A 220 26.02 -1.63 -0.28
CA SER A 220 26.51 -2.69 -1.19
C SER A 220 25.39 -3.43 -1.96
N GLY A 221 24.12 -3.14 -1.65
CA GLY A 221 22.92 -3.68 -2.30
C GLY A 221 21.71 -3.62 -1.40
N ILE A 222 20.53 -3.55 -2.02
CA ILE A 222 19.24 -3.57 -1.33
C ILE A 222 18.70 -5.00 -1.42
N ARG A 223 18.25 -5.55 -0.29
CA ARG A 223 17.67 -6.90 -0.21
C ARG A 223 16.31 -6.84 0.44
N GLY A 224 15.50 -7.88 0.19
CA GLY A 224 14.18 -8.04 0.80
C GLY A 224 13.05 -7.37 0.02
N GLU A 225 11.86 -7.39 0.59
CA GLU A 225 10.64 -6.83 0.00
C GLU A 225 10.50 -5.36 0.39
N CYS A 226 10.07 -4.53 -0.57
CA CYS A 226 10.02 -3.08 -0.41
C CYS A 226 8.60 -2.56 -0.66
N THR A 227 8.11 -1.74 0.27
CA THR A 227 6.91 -0.91 0.09
C THR A 227 7.33 0.55 0.21
N LEU A 228 7.05 1.34 -0.83
CA LEU A 228 7.36 2.75 -0.87
C LEU A 228 6.07 3.56 -0.68
N VAL A 229 6.06 4.45 0.29
CA VAL A 229 4.98 5.41 0.53
C VAL A 229 5.52 6.80 0.20
N VAL A 230 4.81 7.56 -0.64
CA VAL A 230 5.24 8.89 -1.10
C VAL A 230 4.11 9.88 -0.90
N MET A 231 4.41 11.05 -0.37
CA MET A 231 3.45 12.14 -0.22
C MET A 231 2.87 12.52 -1.60
N GLY A 232 1.58 12.77 -1.65
CA GLY A 232 0.91 13.27 -2.83
C GLY A 232 1.42 14.62 -3.30
N GLY A 233 0.99 15.04 -4.48
CA GLY A 233 1.31 16.35 -5.03
C GLY A 233 0.70 17.46 -4.18
N GLN A 234 1.52 18.38 -3.73
CA GLN A 234 0.99 19.64 -3.23
C GLN A 234 0.54 20.46 -4.44
N ILE A 235 -0.68 20.96 -4.43
CA ILE A 235 -1.02 22.03 -5.37
C ILE A 235 -0.08 23.18 -5.02
N LYS A 236 0.58 23.78 -6.03
CA LYS A 236 1.10 25.14 -5.84
C LYS A 236 -0.09 25.97 -5.36
N GLY A 237 -0.13 26.25 -4.06
CA GLY A 237 -1.28 26.92 -3.46
C GLY A 237 -1.88 26.27 -2.22
N ASP A 238 -1.58 25.00 -1.90
CA ASP A 238 -2.01 24.34 -0.65
C ASP A 238 -0.88 24.44 0.41
N VAL A 239 -0.76 25.62 0.97
CA VAL A 239 0.11 25.84 2.14
C VAL A 239 -0.74 25.60 3.37
N ALA A 240 -0.25 24.80 4.32
CA ALA A 240 -0.91 24.66 5.61
C ALA A 240 -1.16 26.07 6.20
N GLU A 241 -2.36 26.31 6.69
CA GLU A 241 -2.77 27.64 7.20
C GLU A 241 -1.80 28.17 8.28
N THR A 242 -1.27 27.26 9.10
CA THR A 242 -0.23 27.57 10.10
C THR A 242 1.08 28.05 9.48
N THR A 243 1.52 27.47 8.35
CA THR A 243 2.75 27.88 7.65
C THR A 243 2.55 29.21 6.93
N LEU A 244 1.39 29.40 6.30
CA LEU A 244 1.03 30.66 5.65
C LEU A 244 0.97 31.78 6.65
N ARG A 245 0.33 31.53 7.80
CA ARG A 245 0.22 32.49 8.92
C ARG A 245 1.61 32.89 9.45
N ALA A 246 2.48 31.93 9.74
CA ALA A 246 3.83 32.20 10.24
C ALA A 246 4.67 33.06 9.26
N GLU A 247 4.57 32.81 7.95
CA GLU A 247 5.27 33.60 6.94
C GLU A 247 4.70 35.01 6.81
N ILE A 248 3.39 35.17 6.93
CA ILE A 248 2.76 36.50 6.94
C ILE A 248 3.14 37.27 8.18
N GLU A 249 3.10 36.65 9.36
CA GLU A 249 3.49 37.27 10.63
C GLU A 249 4.97 37.73 10.58
N LEU A 250 5.85 36.90 10.01
CA LEU A 250 7.25 37.29 9.80
C LEU A 250 7.38 38.48 8.88
N GLY A 251 6.61 38.56 7.78
CA GLY A 251 6.57 39.69 6.87
C GLY A 251 6.02 40.95 7.55
N LEU A 252 5.01 40.83 8.41
CA LEU A 252 4.43 41.98 9.14
C LEU A 252 5.37 42.58 10.21
N GLN A 253 6.33 41.80 10.72
CA GLN A 253 7.37 42.31 11.63
C GLN A 253 8.33 43.27 10.93
N ASN A 254 8.48 43.15 9.63
CA ASN A 254 9.32 44.05 8.83
C ASN A 254 8.54 45.32 8.49
N ARG A 255 8.71 46.40 9.27
CA ARG A 255 7.96 47.68 9.16
C ARG A 255 8.15 48.42 7.85
N ASP A 256 9.16 48.06 7.08
CA ASP A 256 9.47 48.71 5.79
C ASP A 256 8.74 48.10 4.59
N GLU A 257 8.04 46.94 4.78
CA GLU A 257 7.31 46.28 3.71
C GLU A 257 5.83 46.65 3.71
N THR A 258 5.30 46.97 2.54
CA THR A 258 3.85 47.17 2.36
C THR A 258 3.10 45.84 2.39
N LEU A 259 1.84 45.86 2.87
CA LEU A 259 0.99 44.64 2.90
C LEU A 259 0.88 43.99 1.51
N SER A 260 0.88 44.79 0.45
CA SER A 260 0.87 44.32 -0.94
C SER A 260 2.18 43.65 -1.35
N ALA A 261 3.33 44.11 -0.82
CA ALA A 261 4.62 43.48 -1.07
C ALA A 261 4.73 42.15 -0.35
N ILE A 262 4.33 42.07 0.93
CA ILE A 262 4.27 40.86 1.71
C ILE A 262 3.38 39.81 0.99
N ALA A 263 2.18 40.20 0.60
CA ALA A 263 1.27 39.32 -0.13
C ALA A 263 1.86 38.81 -1.45
N LYS A 264 2.56 39.66 -2.19
CA LYS A 264 3.23 39.29 -3.44
C LYS A 264 4.39 38.31 -3.22
N THR A 265 5.21 38.53 -2.20
CA THR A 265 6.35 37.68 -1.86
C THR A 265 5.89 36.30 -1.41
N VAL A 266 4.94 36.25 -0.48
CA VAL A 266 4.36 34.99 0.03
C VAL A 266 3.59 34.23 -1.06
N ALA A 267 2.77 34.95 -1.85
CA ALA A 267 2.05 34.33 -2.98
C ALA A 267 3.02 33.71 -4.01
N LYS A 268 4.12 34.40 -4.35
CA LYS A 268 5.16 33.88 -5.25
C LYS A 268 5.88 32.65 -4.64
N LYS A 269 6.22 32.72 -3.35
CA LYS A 269 6.94 31.62 -2.65
C LYS A 269 6.11 30.33 -2.64
N TYR A 270 4.81 30.44 -2.42
CA TYR A 270 3.93 29.29 -2.25
C TYR A 270 3.01 29.00 -3.46
N GLY A 271 3.11 29.79 -4.54
CA GLY A 271 2.31 29.61 -5.74
C GLY A 271 0.81 29.88 -5.52
N LEU A 272 0.47 30.76 -4.56
CA LEU A 272 -0.87 31.19 -4.24
C LEU A 272 -1.33 32.36 -5.12
N SER A 273 -2.64 32.60 -5.23
CA SER A 273 -3.13 33.85 -5.79
C SER A 273 -2.80 35.01 -4.85
N LYS A 274 -2.33 36.14 -5.42
CA LYS A 274 -2.00 37.33 -4.62
C LYS A 274 -3.20 37.83 -3.81
N ASN A 275 -4.40 37.77 -4.38
CA ASN A 275 -5.62 38.23 -3.72
C ASN A 275 -5.93 37.38 -2.47
N ARG A 276 -5.84 36.05 -2.57
CA ARG A 276 -6.04 35.16 -1.42
C ARG A 276 -5.06 35.46 -0.27
N VAL A 277 -3.78 35.65 -0.60
CA VAL A 277 -2.76 35.95 0.41
C VAL A 277 -2.97 37.34 0.98
N TYR A 278 -3.39 38.32 0.17
CA TYR A 278 -3.66 39.67 0.64
C TYR A 278 -4.84 39.75 1.62
N GLU A 279 -5.92 39.01 1.37
CA GLU A 279 -7.05 38.87 2.30
C GLU A 279 -6.58 38.30 3.64
N GLU A 280 -5.70 37.28 3.61
CA GLU A 280 -5.16 36.66 4.82
C GLU A 280 -4.21 37.62 5.58
N VAL A 281 -3.38 38.40 4.87
CA VAL A 281 -2.54 39.46 5.46
C VAL A 281 -3.40 40.48 6.21
N LEU A 282 -4.52 40.90 5.61
CA LEU A 282 -5.45 41.83 6.25
C LEU A 282 -6.09 41.23 7.51
N ARG A 283 -6.48 39.92 7.44
CA ARG A 283 -7.08 39.23 8.57
C ARG A 283 -6.12 39.17 9.75
N ILE A 284 -4.88 38.70 9.54
CA ILE A 284 -3.86 38.54 10.57
C ILE A 284 -3.47 39.91 11.16
N LYS A 285 -3.37 40.96 10.32
CA LYS A 285 -3.08 42.31 10.81
C LYS A 285 -4.19 42.87 11.72
N ASN A 286 -5.44 42.53 11.45
CA ASN A 286 -6.57 42.98 12.27
C ASN A 286 -6.73 42.19 13.58
N GLU A 287 -6.06 41.02 13.69
CA GLU A 287 -6.03 40.20 14.90
C GLU A 287 -4.89 40.63 15.87
N GLN A 288 -3.94 41.47 15.41
CA GLN A 288 -2.84 42.05 16.22
C GLN A 288 -3.18 43.44 16.72
#